data_1607254eaf470f4095e9552dcd08dc68
#
_entry.id   1607254eaf470f4095e9552dcd08dc68
#
_cell.length_a   1.000
_cell.length_b   1.000
_cell.length_c   1.000
_cell.angle_alpha   90.00
_cell.angle_beta   90.00
_cell.angle_gamma   90.00
#
_symmetry.space_group_name_H-M   'P 1'
#
loop_
_entity.id
_entity.type
_entity.pdbx_description
1 polymer ?
#
loop_
_entity_poly.entity_id
_entity_poly.type
_entity_poly.pdbx_seq_one_letter_code
_entity_poly.pdbx_strand_id
1 'polypeptide(L)'
;MGFTHRIRVRYADCDMQGVVFNPVYFTYVDDAMDQWLASVLEGDYLQQDFDYMVKKASIEWDSPARHRDVVELRPEVTRWGRSSFDVRMHMSVGDRTIGVAECVFISIKPGEHETPTPVPVPEKVRAALG
;
A
#
# COMPACT_ATOMS: atom_id res chain seq x y z
N MET A 1 6.24 -14.41 9.23
CA MET A 1 6.63 -13.03 9.55
C MET A 1 6.28 -12.11 8.41
N GLY A 2 5.63 -11.03 8.72
CA GLY A 2 5.15 -10.12 7.71
C GLY A 2 6.19 -9.09 7.29
N PHE A 3 5.92 -8.47 6.18
CA PHE A 3 6.67 -7.34 5.67
C PHE A 3 6.36 -6.08 6.51
N THR A 4 7.34 -5.26 6.77
CA THR A 4 7.18 -3.94 7.41
C THR A 4 7.98 -2.92 6.61
N HIS A 5 7.31 -1.85 6.21
CA HIS A 5 7.94 -0.71 5.56
C HIS A 5 7.96 0.46 6.54
N ARG A 6 9.07 1.18 6.59
CA ARG A 6 9.25 2.31 7.50
C ARG A 6 9.45 3.59 6.71
N ILE A 7 8.67 4.60 7.04
CA ILE A 7 8.77 5.92 6.40
C ILE A 7 8.96 6.96 7.48
N ARG A 8 10.03 7.73 7.37
CA ARG A 8 10.24 8.90 8.24
C ARG A 8 9.40 10.06 7.72
N VAL A 9 8.55 10.61 8.58
CA VAL A 9 7.73 11.78 8.23
C VAL A 9 8.62 12.98 7.96
N ARG A 10 8.47 13.57 6.77
CA ARG A 10 9.24 14.73 6.33
C ARG A 10 8.48 16.02 6.63
N TYR A 11 9.23 17.11 6.67
CA TYR A 11 8.64 18.45 6.81
C TYR A 11 7.56 18.68 5.74
N ALA A 12 7.84 18.31 4.50
CA ALA A 12 6.90 18.49 3.38
C ALA A 12 5.62 17.64 3.49
N ASP A 13 5.61 16.62 4.35
CA ASP A 13 4.45 15.75 4.53
C ASP A 13 3.43 16.33 5.51
N CYS A 14 3.80 17.38 6.24
CA CYS A 14 3.00 17.91 7.33
C CYS A 14 2.22 19.16 6.94
N ASP A 15 1.07 19.34 7.59
CA ASP A 15 0.30 20.57 7.49
C ASP A 15 0.72 21.56 8.59
N MET A 16 0.00 22.68 8.69
CA MET A 16 0.31 23.75 9.68
C MET A 16 0.15 23.29 11.13
N GLN A 17 -0.55 22.17 11.35
CA GLN A 17 -0.71 21.63 12.70
C GLN A 17 0.49 20.76 13.13
N GLY A 18 1.44 20.53 12.23
CA GLY A 18 2.62 19.71 12.52
C GLY A 18 2.37 18.22 12.45
N VAL A 19 1.25 17.81 11.87
CA VAL A 19 0.88 16.41 11.66
C VAL A 19 0.84 16.10 10.17
N VAL A 20 0.96 14.83 9.82
CA VAL A 20 0.90 14.41 8.43
C VAL A 20 -0.44 14.84 7.82
N PHE A 21 -0.37 15.54 6.69
CA PHE A 21 -1.55 15.96 5.93
C PHE A 21 -2.31 14.73 5.44
N ASN A 22 -3.62 14.69 5.68
CA ASN A 22 -4.43 13.47 5.47
C ASN A 22 -4.17 12.74 4.14
N PRO A 23 -4.15 13.41 2.99
CA PRO A 23 -3.90 12.71 1.72
C PRO A 23 -2.52 12.04 1.62
N VAL A 24 -1.53 12.52 2.36
CA VAL A 24 -0.17 11.98 2.31
C VAL A 24 -0.11 10.54 2.81
N TYR A 25 -1.03 10.15 3.70
CA TYR A 25 -1.08 8.75 4.14
C TYR A 25 -1.33 7.78 2.98
N PHE A 26 -2.08 8.21 1.97
CA PHE A 26 -2.30 7.39 0.78
C PHE A 26 -1.00 7.22 -0.02
N THR A 27 -0.16 8.23 -0.05
CA THR A 27 1.18 8.14 -0.66
C THR A 27 2.04 7.14 0.11
N TYR A 28 1.96 7.13 1.44
CA TYR A 28 2.68 6.16 2.26
C TYR A 28 2.21 4.73 1.97
N VAL A 29 0.90 4.54 1.82
CA VAL A 29 0.33 3.23 1.50
C VAL A 29 0.82 2.75 0.13
N ASP A 30 0.82 3.64 -0.87
CA ASP A 30 1.31 3.32 -2.21
C ASP A 30 2.78 2.93 -2.18
N ASP A 31 3.59 3.67 -1.43
CA ASP A 31 5.01 3.37 -1.30
C ASP A 31 5.24 2.02 -0.62
N ALA A 32 4.46 1.74 0.42
CA ALA A 32 4.53 0.45 1.11
C ALA A 32 4.14 -0.71 0.19
N MET A 33 3.11 -0.54 -0.64
CA MET A 33 2.71 -1.53 -1.63
C MET A 33 3.84 -1.82 -2.61
N ASP A 34 4.46 -0.76 -3.15
CA ASP A 34 5.57 -0.90 -4.09
C ASP A 34 6.75 -1.64 -3.44
N GLN A 35 7.13 -1.25 -2.24
CA GLN A 35 8.24 -1.89 -1.53
C GLN A 35 7.93 -3.35 -1.18
N TRP A 36 6.69 -3.64 -0.82
CA TRP A 36 6.27 -5.01 -0.52
C TRP A 36 6.38 -5.89 -1.77
N LEU A 37 5.83 -5.43 -2.88
CA LEU A 37 5.89 -6.18 -4.14
C LEU A 37 7.34 -6.35 -4.60
N ALA A 38 8.15 -5.31 -4.51
CA ALA A 38 9.56 -5.39 -4.87
C ALA A 38 10.34 -6.37 -4.00
N SER A 39 9.93 -6.54 -2.73
CA SER A 39 10.60 -7.44 -1.79
C SER A 39 10.30 -8.92 -2.05
N VAL A 40 9.15 -9.23 -2.68
CA VAL A 40 8.69 -10.61 -2.87
C VAL A 40 8.69 -11.06 -4.33
N LEU A 41 8.74 -10.12 -5.27
CA LEU A 41 8.80 -10.42 -6.70
C LEU A 41 10.16 -9.97 -7.24
N GLU A 42 10.75 -10.77 -8.12
CA GLU A 42 12.05 -10.44 -8.69
C GLU A 42 11.93 -9.39 -9.79
N GLY A 43 12.90 -8.47 -9.82
CA GLY A 43 13.02 -7.47 -10.88
C GLY A 43 11.96 -6.40 -10.82
N ASP A 44 11.71 -5.76 -11.96
CA ASP A 44 10.70 -4.74 -12.11
C ASP A 44 9.35 -5.40 -12.43
N TYR A 45 8.59 -5.70 -11.38
CA TYR A 45 7.35 -6.44 -11.51
C TYR A 45 6.31 -5.73 -12.40
N LEU A 46 6.28 -4.41 -12.40
CA LEU A 46 5.30 -3.64 -13.19
C LEU A 46 5.56 -3.74 -14.70
N GLN A 47 6.79 -3.98 -15.11
CA GLN A 47 7.14 -4.06 -16.52
C GLN A 47 7.03 -5.47 -17.09
N GLN A 48 7.09 -6.49 -16.24
CA GLN A 48 7.21 -7.86 -16.71
C GLN A 48 5.90 -8.64 -16.70
N ASP A 49 5.28 -8.78 -15.53
CA ASP A 49 4.26 -9.79 -15.37
C ASP A 49 3.04 -9.35 -14.59
N PHE A 50 3.10 -8.22 -13.89
CA PHE A 50 2.03 -7.82 -13.02
C PHE A 50 1.91 -6.31 -13.00
N ASP A 51 0.68 -5.85 -13.20
CA ASP A 51 0.33 -4.45 -13.06
C ASP A 51 -0.99 -4.37 -12.29
N TYR A 52 -1.21 -3.30 -11.59
CA TYR A 52 -2.42 -3.15 -10.79
C TYR A 52 -2.78 -1.69 -10.61
N MET A 53 -4.05 -1.45 -10.31
CA MET A 53 -4.55 -0.11 -10.01
C MET A 53 -5.42 -0.17 -8.77
N VAL A 54 -5.43 0.92 -8.02
CA VAL A 54 -6.33 1.04 -6.89
C VAL A 54 -7.74 1.33 -7.41
N LYS A 55 -8.71 0.57 -6.91
CA LYS A 55 -10.13 0.78 -7.21
C LYS A 55 -10.81 1.54 -6.10
N LYS A 56 -10.42 1.26 -4.87
CA LYS A 56 -11.03 1.86 -3.69
C LYS A 56 -9.98 1.93 -2.58
N ALA A 57 -9.98 3.02 -1.84
CA ALA A 57 -9.10 3.16 -0.69
C ALA A 57 -9.79 4.00 0.37
N SER A 58 -9.64 3.59 1.62
CA SER A 58 -10.15 4.34 2.76
C SER A 58 -9.19 4.20 3.93
N ILE A 59 -9.16 5.19 4.80
CA ILE A 59 -8.33 5.16 6.02
C ILE A 59 -9.18 5.61 7.20
N GLU A 60 -9.08 4.86 8.29
CA GLU A 60 -9.57 5.31 9.60
C GLU A 60 -8.36 5.60 10.47
N TRP A 61 -8.35 6.76 11.09
CA TRP A 61 -7.24 7.19 11.95
C TRP A 61 -7.60 7.10 13.42
N ASP A 62 -6.65 6.60 14.22
CA ASP A 62 -6.75 6.60 15.68
C ASP A 62 -5.95 7.74 16.28
N SER A 63 -4.82 8.09 15.66
CA SER A 63 -3.98 9.21 16.10
C SER A 63 -3.13 9.70 14.92
N PRO A 64 -2.69 10.97 14.96
CA PRO A 64 -1.86 11.49 13.88
C PRO A 64 -0.39 11.07 14.02
N ALA A 65 0.27 10.93 12.88
CA ALA A 65 1.72 10.91 12.84
C ALA A 65 2.23 12.35 12.75
N ARG A 66 3.37 12.61 13.34
CA ARG A 66 3.95 13.94 13.48
C ARG A 66 5.27 14.04 12.75
N HIS A 67 5.72 15.26 12.53
CA HIS A 67 7.03 15.54 11.96
C HIS A 67 8.12 14.71 12.66
N ARG A 68 8.93 14.04 11.87
CA ARG A 68 10.05 13.17 12.29
C ARG A 68 9.67 11.83 12.89
N ASP A 69 8.39 11.54 13.06
CA ASP A 69 7.98 10.19 13.43
C ASP A 69 8.42 9.19 12.33
N VAL A 70 8.63 7.95 12.72
CA VAL A 70 8.81 6.85 11.77
C VAL A 70 7.53 6.04 11.78
N VAL A 71 6.82 6.08 10.66
CA VAL A 71 5.59 5.31 10.48
C VAL A 71 5.97 3.93 9.97
N GLU A 72 5.48 2.91 10.67
CA GLU A 72 5.61 1.52 10.24
C GLU A 72 4.32 1.09 9.56
N LEU A 73 4.43 0.53 8.35
CA LEU A 73 3.30 0.08 7.56
C LEU A 73 3.44 -1.43 7.34
N ARG A 74 2.38 -2.16 7.72
CA ARG A 74 2.34 -3.62 7.64
C ARG A 74 1.12 -4.05 6.85
N PRO A 75 1.33 -4.53 5.61
CA PRO A 75 0.23 -5.00 4.76
C PRO A 75 -0.15 -6.45 5.05
N GLU A 76 -1.44 -6.74 4.83
CA GLU A 76 -1.91 -8.12 4.74
C GLU A 76 -3.03 -8.19 3.71
N VAL A 77 -3.06 -9.27 2.94
CA VAL A 77 -4.18 -9.51 2.03
C VAL A 77 -5.33 -10.10 2.83
N THR A 78 -6.50 -9.46 2.74
CA THR A 78 -7.69 -9.91 3.47
C THR A 78 -8.68 -10.65 2.58
N ARG A 79 -8.58 -10.49 1.27
CA ARG A 79 -9.47 -11.16 0.31
C ARG A 79 -8.78 -11.30 -1.04
N TRP A 80 -8.94 -12.46 -1.66
CA TRP A 80 -8.53 -12.69 -3.05
C TRP A 80 -9.78 -12.87 -3.91
N GLY A 81 -9.95 -12.02 -4.93
CA GLY A 81 -10.90 -12.23 -6.01
C GLY A 81 -10.20 -12.81 -7.23
N ARG A 82 -10.91 -12.91 -8.36
CA ARG A 82 -10.31 -13.38 -9.61
C ARG A 82 -9.28 -12.38 -10.14
N SER A 83 -9.69 -11.12 -10.30
CA SER A 83 -8.85 -10.03 -10.81
C SER A 83 -8.67 -8.92 -9.79
N SER A 84 -9.18 -9.09 -8.58
CA SER A 84 -9.07 -8.08 -7.52
C SER A 84 -8.56 -8.72 -6.23
N PHE A 85 -8.00 -7.88 -5.35
CA PHE A 85 -7.61 -8.32 -4.02
C PHE A 85 -7.67 -7.13 -3.06
N ASP A 86 -7.94 -7.44 -1.80
CA ASP A 86 -8.07 -6.43 -0.75
C ASP A 86 -6.85 -6.51 0.16
N VAL A 87 -6.30 -5.35 0.47
CA VAL A 87 -5.15 -5.23 1.38
C VAL A 87 -5.54 -4.34 2.55
N ARG A 88 -5.25 -4.82 3.74
CA ARG A 88 -5.32 -4.01 4.95
C ARG A 88 -3.91 -3.57 5.32
N MET A 89 -3.71 -2.26 5.42
CA MET A 89 -2.41 -1.69 5.76
C MET A 89 -2.47 -1.12 7.17
N HIS A 90 -1.81 -1.79 8.10
CA HIS A 90 -1.71 -1.34 9.49
C HIS A 90 -0.60 -0.29 9.60
N MET A 91 -0.90 0.84 10.24
CA MET A 91 0.07 1.93 10.41
C MET A 91 0.25 2.24 11.89
N SER A 92 1.51 2.31 12.31
CA SER A 92 1.86 2.61 13.69
C SER A 92 3.14 3.45 13.80
N VAL A 93 3.30 4.13 14.93
CA VAL A 93 4.54 4.80 15.32
C VAL A 93 4.90 4.24 16.69
N GLY A 94 5.94 3.40 16.75
CA GLY A 94 6.25 2.66 17.97
C GLY A 94 5.05 1.82 18.41
N ASP A 95 4.61 1.99 19.65
CA ASP A 95 3.45 1.27 20.20
C ASP A 95 2.12 1.96 19.91
N ARG A 96 2.15 3.13 19.29
CA ARG A 96 0.96 3.93 19.05
C ARG A 96 0.36 3.61 17.69
N THR A 97 -0.90 3.18 17.67
CA THR A 97 -1.62 2.94 16.43
C THR A 97 -1.96 4.28 15.77
N ILE A 98 -1.59 4.43 14.50
CA ILE A 98 -1.94 5.60 13.70
C ILE A 98 -3.29 5.37 13.04
N GLY A 99 -3.48 4.22 12.41
CA GLY A 99 -4.71 3.91 11.73
C GLY A 99 -4.59 2.67 10.86
N VAL A 100 -5.66 2.42 10.11
CA VAL A 100 -5.72 1.28 9.19
C VAL A 100 -6.27 1.76 7.86
N ALA A 101 -5.58 1.40 6.78
CA ALA A 101 -6.07 1.62 5.43
C ALA A 101 -6.66 0.33 4.88
N GLU A 102 -7.79 0.45 4.19
CA GLU A 102 -8.42 -0.65 3.46
C GLU A 102 -8.39 -0.30 1.99
N CYS A 103 -7.76 -1.15 1.19
CA CYS A 103 -7.59 -0.90 -0.24
C CYS A 103 -8.09 -2.08 -1.05
N VAL A 104 -8.76 -1.77 -2.18
CA VAL A 104 -9.12 -2.76 -3.18
C VAL A 104 -8.29 -2.47 -4.42
N PHE A 105 -7.54 -3.46 -4.86
CA PHE A 105 -6.72 -3.36 -6.07
C PHE A 105 -7.27 -4.25 -7.17
N ILE A 106 -7.06 -3.83 -8.40
CA ILE A 106 -7.43 -4.61 -9.59
C ILE A 106 -6.15 -4.94 -10.36
N SER A 107 -5.97 -6.23 -10.65
CA SER A 107 -4.95 -6.70 -11.55
C SER A 107 -5.35 -6.33 -12.98
N ILE A 108 -4.47 -5.67 -13.70
CA ILE A 108 -4.73 -5.24 -15.06
C ILE A 108 -3.66 -5.77 -16.00
N LYS A 109 -3.97 -5.76 -17.29
CA LYS A 109 -3.00 -6.08 -18.31
C LYS A 109 -1.86 -5.06 -18.25
N PRO A 110 -0.60 -5.51 -18.14
CA PRO A 110 0.52 -4.59 -17.98
C PRO A 110 0.57 -3.50 -19.05
N GLY A 111 0.75 -2.24 -18.60
CA GLY A 111 0.89 -1.10 -19.49
C GLY A 111 -0.42 -0.44 -19.93
N GLU A 112 -1.57 -1.03 -19.66
CA GLU A 112 -2.88 -0.51 -20.10
C GLU A 112 -3.50 0.40 -19.03
N HIS A 113 -2.91 1.54 -18.78
CA HIS A 113 -3.35 2.44 -17.70
C HIS A 113 -4.49 3.38 -18.10
N GLU A 114 -4.60 3.74 -19.39
CA GLU A 114 -5.67 4.64 -19.82
C GLU A 114 -7.02 3.93 -19.94
N THR A 115 -6.99 2.69 -20.47
CA THR A 115 -8.18 1.85 -20.59
C THR A 115 -7.84 0.48 -20.02
N PRO A 116 -7.77 0.38 -18.67
CA PRO A 116 -7.29 -0.84 -18.04
C PRO A 116 -8.20 -2.02 -18.30
N THR A 117 -7.60 -3.14 -18.68
CA THR A 117 -8.31 -4.41 -18.86
C THR A 117 -8.03 -5.28 -17.65
N PRO A 118 -9.06 -5.61 -16.84
CA PRO A 118 -8.88 -6.53 -15.73
C PRO A 118 -8.44 -7.91 -16.22
N VAL A 119 -7.45 -8.48 -15.55
CA VAL A 119 -6.95 -9.83 -15.82
C VAL A 119 -6.84 -10.58 -14.50
N PRO A 120 -6.84 -11.92 -14.52
CA PRO A 120 -6.68 -12.68 -13.28
C PRO A 120 -5.39 -12.30 -12.58
N VAL A 121 -5.44 -12.23 -11.25
CA VAL A 121 -4.22 -12.00 -10.44
C VAL A 121 -3.28 -13.19 -10.68
N PRO A 122 -2.03 -12.93 -11.10
CA PRO A 122 -1.08 -14.02 -11.35
C PRO A 122 -0.87 -14.90 -10.12
N GLU A 123 -0.74 -16.20 -10.35
CA GLU A 123 -0.57 -17.17 -9.26
C GLU A 123 0.67 -16.86 -8.42
N LYS A 124 1.75 -16.42 -9.05
CA LYS A 124 2.97 -16.07 -8.33
C LYS A 124 2.77 -14.89 -7.36
N VAL A 125 1.87 -13.96 -7.71
CA VAL A 125 1.53 -12.83 -6.83
C VAL A 125 0.72 -13.34 -5.65
N ARG A 126 -0.25 -14.21 -5.90
CA ARG A 126 -1.04 -14.82 -4.82
C ARG A 126 -0.15 -15.57 -3.84
N ALA A 127 0.78 -16.35 -4.38
CA ALA A 127 1.71 -17.14 -3.56
C ALA A 127 2.66 -16.24 -2.76
N ALA A 128 3.13 -15.14 -3.36
CA ALA A 128 4.08 -14.24 -2.73
C ALA A 128 3.46 -13.37 -1.63
N LEU A 129 2.23 -12.89 -1.83
CA LEU A 129 1.59 -11.97 -0.89
C LEU A 129 0.69 -12.68 0.12
N GLY A 130 0.21 -13.81 -0.24
CA GLY A 130 -0.74 -14.55 0.57
C GLY A 130 -0.14 -15.51 1.52
#